data_53f24f2f2794c643acab3759f2bb8e9a
#
_entry.id   53f24f2f2794c643acab3759f2bb8e9a
#
_cell.length_a   1.000
_cell.length_b   1.000
_cell.length_c   1.000
_cell.angle_alpha   90.00
_cell.angle_beta   90.00
_cell.angle_gamma   90.00
#
_symmetry.space_group_name_H-M   'P 1'
#
loop_
_entity.id
_entity.type
_entity.pdbx_description
1 polymer ?
#
loop_
_entity_poly.entity_id
_entity_poly.type
_entity_poly.pdbx_seq_one_letter_code
_entity_poly.pdbx_strand_id
1 'polypeptide(L)'
;MVELDGKKYKVRVKIKTLERSFRIEDSDRSGKVKSGRYFRDIIGTYYDYSMEVEPDPTDPEDYDAFFEAISAPVESHKIVVPYGQTTLTYEAMVSEGTDTLRDKLGGVKRWTGLKVIFTAMEPQRRPQ
;
A
#
# COMPACT_ATOMS: atom_id res chain seq x y z
N MET A 1 1.05 -2.23 14.23
CA MET A 1 0.00 -1.23 14.02
C MET A 1 0.13 -0.59 12.64
N VAL A 2 -0.98 -0.38 11.97
CA VAL A 2 -1.00 0.25 10.64
C VAL A 2 -1.80 1.54 10.74
N GLU A 3 -1.27 2.62 10.16
CA GLU A 3 -1.95 3.91 10.14
C GLU A 3 -2.51 4.18 8.75
N LEU A 4 -3.80 4.47 8.71
CA LEU A 4 -4.55 4.73 7.49
C LEU A 4 -5.49 5.90 7.74
N ASP A 5 -5.41 6.93 6.90
CA ASP A 5 -6.27 8.13 7.01
C ASP A 5 -6.26 8.77 8.39
N GLY A 6 -5.09 8.77 9.04
CA GLY A 6 -4.91 9.37 10.35
C GLY A 6 -5.32 8.50 11.52
N LYS A 7 -5.84 7.29 11.27
CA LYS A 7 -6.24 6.36 12.31
C LYS A 7 -5.28 5.18 12.37
N LYS A 8 -4.86 4.81 13.57
CA LYS A 8 -4.02 3.63 13.80
C LYS A 8 -4.90 2.43 14.09
N TYR A 9 -4.76 1.39 13.25
CA TYR A 9 -5.50 0.16 13.40
C TYR A 9 -4.64 -0.88 14.10
N LYS A 10 -5.23 -1.59 15.04
CA LYS A 10 -4.54 -2.63 15.79
C LYS A 10 -4.54 -3.94 15.00
N VAL A 11 -3.75 -3.96 13.96
CA VAL A 11 -3.56 -5.11 13.08
C VAL A 11 -2.06 -5.35 12.92
N ARG A 12 -1.70 -6.53 12.46
CA ARG A 12 -0.30 -6.91 12.26
C ARG A 12 -0.01 -7.06 10.79
N VAL A 13 1.14 -6.55 10.38
CA VAL A 13 1.67 -6.85 9.05
C VAL A 13 2.53 -8.09 9.20
N LYS A 14 2.22 -9.12 8.43
CA LYS A 14 2.94 -10.39 8.49
C LYS A 14 4.39 -10.18 8.05
N ILE A 15 5.32 -10.66 8.86
CA ILE A 15 6.76 -10.51 8.61
C ILE A 15 7.10 -11.10 7.24
N LYS A 16 7.96 -10.39 6.49
CA LYS A 16 8.42 -10.74 5.14
C LYS A 16 7.39 -10.57 4.04
N THR A 17 6.20 -10.07 4.35
CA THR A 17 5.20 -9.76 3.32
C THR A 17 5.17 -8.27 3.00
N LEU A 18 5.70 -7.43 3.89
CA LEU A 18 5.77 -6.00 3.62
C LEU A 18 6.90 -5.75 2.63
N GLU A 19 6.48 -5.39 1.42
CA GLU A 19 7.41 -5.12 0.33
C GLU A 19 7.24 -3.68 -0.13
N ARG A 20 8.35 -3.04 -0.41
CA ARG A 20 8.31 -1.73 -1.06
C ARG A 20 8.93 -1.87 -2.44
N SER A 21 8.38 -1.14 -3.38
CA SER A 21 8.90 -1.10 -4.74
C SER A 21 8.90 0.33 -5.24
N PHE A 22 9.67 0.57 -6.25
CA PHE A 22 9.65 1.89 -6.89
C PHE A 22 9.55 1.73 -8.38
N ARG A 23 8.99 2.75 -9.01
CA ARG A 23 8.97 2.88 -10.46
C ARG A 23 9.26 4.32 -10.81
N ILE A 24 10.11 4.50 -11.79
CA ILE A 24 10.44 5.84 -12.30
C ILE A 24 9.74 5.96 -13.64
N GLU A 25 8.82 6.92 -13.74
CA GLU A 25 8.00 7.07 -14.94
C GLU A 25 8.44 8.24 -15.77
N ASP A 26 8.43 8.01 -17.08
CA ASP A 26 8.76 9.00 -18.09
C ASP A 26 7.48 9.48 -18.76
N SER A 27 7.52 10.70 -19.29
CA SER A 27 6.41 11.24 -20.08
C SER A 27 6.46 10.70 -21.51
N ASP A 28 5.41 11.00 -22.28
CA ASP A 28 5.30 10.63 -23.69
C ASP A 28 6.41 11.23 -24.55
N ARG A 29 7.09 12.26 -24.04
CA ARG A 29 8.16 12.93 -24.78
C ARG A 29 9.49 12.22 -24.71
N SER A 30 9.60 11.17 -23.88
CA SER A 30 10.80 10.36 -23.78
C SER A 30 10.98 9.50 -25.03
N GLY A 31 12.21 9.19 -25.40
CA GLY A 31 12.50 8.36 -26.55
C GLY A 31 13.98 8.31 -26.88
N LYS A 32 14.31 7.64 -28.00
CA LYS A 32 15.68 7.56 -28.49
C LYS A 32 15.94 8.63 -29.54
N VAL A 33 17.11 9.24 -29.47
CA VAL A 33 17.58 10.14 -30.53
C VAL A 33 18.40 9.36 -31.55
N LYS A 34 18.77 10.00 -32.67
CA LYS A 34 19.47 9.37 -33.82
C LYS A 34 20.74 8.64 -33.41
N SER A 35 21.47 9.13 -32.43
CA SER A 35 22.70 8.50 -31.96
C SER A 35 22.47 7.19 -31.20
N GLY A 36 21.21 6.82 -30.95
CA GLY A 36 20.86 5.66 -30.15
C GLY A 36 20.74 5.98 -28.66
N ARG A 37 21.11 7.19 -28.26
CA ARG A 37 21.01 7.60 -26.87
C ARG A 37 19.55 7.80 -26.48
N TYR A 38 19.18 7.28 -25.31
CA TYR A 38 17.83 7.44 -24.80
C TYR A 38 17.68 8.81 -24.11
N PHE A 39 16.66 9.54 -24.50
CA PHE A 39 16.30 10.81 -23.86
C PHE A 39 15.13 10.56 -22.92
N ARG A 40 15.28 10.98 -21.66
CA ARG A 40 14.24 10.79 -20.65
C ARG A 40 13.67 12.12 -20.18
N ASP A 41 12.35 12.24 -20.32
CA ASP A 41 11.59 13.31 -19.69
C ASP A 41 10.89 12.70 -18.49
N ILE A 42 11.55 12.77 -17.34
CA ILE A 42 11.13 12.03 -16.14
C ILE A 42 10.03 12.78 -15.41
N ILE A 43 8.91 12.10 -15.13
CA ILE A 43 7.83 12.61 -14.30
C ILE A 43 8.24 12.55 -12.83
N GLY A 44 8.75 11.41 -12.39
CA GLY A 44 9.20 11.24 -11.02
C GLY A 44 9.26 9.79 -10.59
N THR A 45 9.54 9.60 -9.31
CA THR A 45 9.61 8.27 -8.69
C THR A 45 8.37 8.05 -7.83
N TYR A 46 7.70 6.93 -8.07
CA TYR A 46 6.52 6.49 -7.33
C TYR A 46 6.91 5.33 -6.43
N TYR A 47 6.48 5.36 -5.19
CA TYR A 47 6.71 4.27 -4.25
C TYR A 47 5.41 3.51 -4.02
N ASP A 48 5.46 2.21 -4.24
CA ASP A 48 4.31 1.34 -4.03
C ASP A 48 4.64 0.33 -2.93
N TYR A 49 3.66 -0.01 -2.12
CA TYR A 49 3.83 -0.95 -1.02
C TYR A 49 2.81 -2.06 -1.12
N SER A 50 3.23 -3.27 -0.81
CA SER A 50 2.31 -4.40 -0.68
C SER A 50 2.55 -5.08 0.66
N MET A 51 1.49 -5.63 1.22
CA MET A 51 1.57 -6.28 2.52
C MET A 51 0.44 -7.29 2.71
N GLU A 52 0.69 -8.23 3.59
CA GLU A 52 -0.34 -9.14 4.09
C GLU A 52 -0.61 -8.79 5.54
N VAL A 53 -1.87 -8.47 5.85
CA VAL A 53 -2.28 -8.02 7.17
C VAL A 53 -3.07 -9.11 7.86
N GLU A 54 -2.80 -9.31 9.13
CA GLU A 54 -3.53 -10.27 9.95
C GLU A 54 -4.07 -9.61 11.21
N PRO A 55 -5.13 -10.15 11.81
CA PRO A 55 -5.70 -9.55 13.01
C PRO A 55 -4.77 -9.69 14.21
N ASP A 56 -4.85 -8.72 15.11
CA ASP A 56 -4.25 -8.86 16.43
C ASP A 56 -5.18 -9.75 17.25
N PRO A 57 -4.68 -10.82 17.88
CA PRO A 57 -5.54 -11.72 18.65
C PRO A 57 -6.31 -11.05 19.78
N THR A 58 -5.82 -9.91 20.27
CA THR A 58 -6.47 -9.17 21.37
C THR A 58 -7.57 -8.23 20.87
N ASP A 59 -7.64 -7.99 19.55
CA ASP A 59 -8.63 -7.08 18.98
C ASP A 59 -8.97 -7.46 17.55
N PRO A 60 -9.71 -8.56 17.34
CA PRO A 60 -10.08 -8.98 15.99
C PRO A 60 -11.06 -8.02 15.31
N GLU A 61 -11.78 -7.21 16.08
CA GLU A 61 -12.73 -6.26 15.52
C GLU A 61 -12.03 -5.13 14.77
N ASP A 62 -10.83 -4.77 15.17
CA ASP A 62 -10.08 -3.70 14.50
C ASP A 62 -9.59 -4.14 13.12
N TYR A 63 -9.36 -5.44 12.94
CA TYR A 63 -9.08 -6.00 11.62
C TYR A 63 -10.28 -5.81 10.69
N ASP A 64 -11.49 -6.08 11.18
CA ASP A 64 -12.70 -5.86 10.39
C ASP A 64 -12.88 -4.39 10.05
N ALA A 65 -12.59 -3.50 11.00
CA ALA A 65 -12.65 -2.06 10.77
C ALA A 65 -11.62 -1.62 9.71
N PHE A 66 -10.43 -2.21 9.74
CA PHE A 66 -9.40 -1.93 8.75
C PHE A 66 -9.85 -2.39 7.35
N PHE A 67 -10.41 -3.59 7.27
CA PHE A 67 -10.94 -4.13 6.00
C PHE A 67 -12.03 -3.19 5.43
N GLU A 68 -12.96 -2.74 6.27
CA GLU A 68 -13.99 -1.80 5.85
C GLU A 68 -13.38 -0.49 5.35
N ALA A 69 -12.37 0.02 6.03
CA ALA A 69 -11.74 1.28 5.65
C ALA A 69 -11.04 1.19 4.30
N ILE A 70 -10.25 0.14 4.06
CA ILE A 70 -9.51 0.02 2.81
C ILE A 70 -10.37 -0.40 1.63
N SER A 71 -11.52 -1.00 1.90
CA SER A 71 -12.47 -1.38 0.84
C SER A 71 -13.48 -0.28 0.53
N ALA A 72 -13.40 0.86 1.22
CA ALA A 72 -14.27 1.99 0.94
C ALA A 72 -14.04 2.52 -0.48
N PRO A 73 -15.10 2.86 -1.21
CA PRO A 73 -14.97 3.35 -2.59
C PRO A 73 -14.55 4.81 -2.61
N VAL A 74 -13.32 5.07 -2.23
CA VAL A 74 -12.72 6.40 -2.20
C VAL A 74 -11.57 6.47 -3.18
N GLU A 75 -11.23 7.68 -3.60
CA GLU A 75 -10.16 7.89 -4.58
C GLU A 75 -8.80 7.48 -4.06
N SER A 76 -8.51 7.79 -2.82
CA SER A 76 -7.21 7.48 -2.21
C SER A 76 -7.31 7.39 -0.71
N HIS A 77 -6.27 6.83 -0.11
CA HIS A 77 -6.06 6.79 1.33
C HIS A 77 -4.71 7.41 1.66
N LYS A 78 -4.64 8.09 2.78
CA LYS A 78 -3.38 8.58 3.31
C LYS A 78 -2.77 7.47 4.15
N ILE A 79 -1.59 6.98 3.75
CA ILE A 79 -0.92 5.89 4.46
C ILE A 79 0.40 6.35 5.05
N VAL A 80 0.82 5.70 6.13
CA VAL A 80 2.12 5.88 6.75
C VAL A 80 2.81 4.52 6.75
N VAL A 81 3.95 4.45 6.11
CA VAL A 81 4.69 3.19 5.91
C VAL A 81 6.16 3.36 6.29
N PRO A 82 6.85 2.26 6.65
CA PRO A 82 8.29 2.33 6.91
C PRO A 82 9.06 2.69 5.64
N TYR A 83 10.05 3.58 5.79
CA TYR A 83 10.89 3.98 4.66
C TYR A 83 12.32 4.14 5.17
N GLY A 84 13.17 3.14 4.88
CA GLY A 84 14.49 3.09 5.46
C GLY A 84 14.42 3.06 6.99
N GLN A 85 15.06 4.00 7.65
CA GLN A 85 15.01 4.15 9.11
C GLN A 85 13.95 5.16 9.56
N THR A 86 13.19 5.70 8.61
CA THR A 86 12.14 6.69 8.86
C THR A 86 10.80 6.15 8.38
N THR A 87 9.80 7.01 8.30
CA THR A 87 8.50 6.67 7.73
C THR A 87 8.22 7.54 6.52
N LEU A 88 7.36 7.06 5.64
CA LEU A 88 6.89 7.79 4.47
C LEU A 88 5.37 7.90 4.58
N THR A 89 4.88 9.12 4.43
CA THR A 89 3.44 9.41 4.43
C THR A 89 3.06 9.89 3.04
N TYR A 90 2.09 9.24 2.43
CA TYR A 90 1.63 9.67 1.10
C TYR A 90 0.23 9.15 0.81
N GLU A 91 -0.35 9.65 -0.26
CA GLU A 91 -1.66 9.17 -0.72
C GLU A 91 -1.48 8.02 -1.69
N ALA A 92 -2.19 6.94 -1.42
CA ALA A 92 -2.15 5.74 -2.23
C ALA A 92 -3.56 5.29 -2.58
N MET A 93 -3.69 4.68 -3.76
CA MET A 93 -4.95 4.06 -4.14
C MET A 93 -4.88 2.56 -3.89
N VAL A 94 -6.04 1.98 -3.60
CA VAL A 94 -6.21 0.55 -3.43
C VAL A 94 -7.25 0.10 -4.44
N SER A 95 -6.88 -0.84 -5.31
CA SER A 95 -7.77 -1.32 -6.36
C SER A 95 -8.52 -2.59 -5.95
N GLU A 96 -7.84 -3.45 -5.20
CA GLU A 96 -8.43 -4.71 -4.76
C GLU A 96 -7.70 -5.23 -3.53
N GLY A 97 -8.38 -6.12 -2.82
CA GLY A 97 -7.80 -6.80 -1.68
C GLY A 97 -8.51 -8.13 -1.47
N THR A 98 -7.82 -9.08 -0.89
CA THR A 98 -8.35 -10.42 -0.67
C THR A 98 -7.91 -10.94 0.69
N ASP A 99 -8.85 -11.49 1.45
CA ASP A 99 -8.51 -12.22 2.67
C ASP A 99 -9.21 -13.57 2.67
N THR A 100 -8.96 -14.36 3.71
CA THR A 100 -9.43 -15.73 3.79
C THR A 100 -10.08 -15.96 5.15
N LEU A 101 -11.20 -16.68 5.16
CA LEU A 101 -11.83 -17.10 6.39
C LEU A 101 -10.97 -18.22 7.00
N ARG A 102 -10.36 -17.93 8.13
CA ARG A 102 -9.48 -18.88 8.83
C ARG A 102 -10.27 -19.98 9.51
N ASP A 103 -11.30 -19.60 10.27
CA ASP A 103 -12.17 -20.54 10.95
C ASP A 103 -13.44 -19.84 11.46
N LYS A 104 -14.35 -20.67 11.95
CA LYS A 104 -15.59 -20.19 12.54
C LYS A 104 -15.81 -20.99 13.82
N LEU A 105 -15.56 -20.35 14.95
CA LEU A 105 -15.64 -21.00 16.25
C LEU A 105 -16.68 -20.31 17.12
N GLY A 106 -17.67 -21.08 17.59
CA GLY A 106 -18.73 -20.55 18.44
C GLY A 106 -19.53 -19.41 17.83
N GLY A 107 -19.70 -19.41 16.50
CA GLY A 107 -20.40 -18.35 15.79
C GLY A 107 -19.53 -17.13 15.46
N VAL A 108 -18.29 -17.11 15.93
CA VAL A 108 -17.35 -16.02 15.61
C VAL A 108 -16.57 -16.38 14.35
N LYS A 109 -16.63 -15.49 13.37
CA LYS A 109 -15.89 -15.66 12.12
C LYS A 109 -14.54 -14.96 12.25
N ARG A 110 -13.47 -15.69 11.90
CA ARG A 110 -12.11 -15.14 11.98
C ARG A 110 -11.48 -15.11 10.59
N TRP A 111 -11.31 -13.90 10.09
CA TRP A 111 -10.68 -13.64 8.81
C TRP A 111 -9.21 -13.29 9.01
N THR A 112 -8.38 -13.62 8.07
CA THR A 112 -6.94 -13.36 8.14
C THR A 112 -6.32 -13.30 6.75
N GLY A 113 -5.09 -12.82 6.68
CA GLY A 113 -4.31 -12.85 5.45
C GLY A 113 -4.79 -11.85 4.40
N LEU A 114 -5.18 -10.66 4.83
CA LEU A 114 -5.60 -9.62 3.90
C LEU A 114 -4.39 -9.12 3.10
N LYS A 115 -4.41 -9.39 1.81
CA LYS A 115 -3.36 -8.94 0.89
C LYS A 115 -3.83 -7.66 0.23
N VAL A 116 -3.03 -6.61 0.37
CA VAL A 116 -3.36 -5.30 -0.16
C VAL A 116 -2.13 -4.68 -0.81
N ILE A 117 -2.37 -3.97 -1.92
CA ILE A 117 -1.33 -3.22 -2.63
C ILE A 117 -1.72 -1.75 -2.60
N PHE A 118 -0.80 -0.92 -2.10
CA PHE A 118 -0.94 0.52 -2.09
C PHE A 118 -0.14 1.10 -3.24
N THR A 119 -0.83 1.71 -4.19
CA THR A 119 -0.22 2.30 -5.38
C THR A 119 -0.22 3.81 -5.25
N ALA A 120 0.94 4.43 -5.41
CA ALA A 120 1.06 5.88 -5.27
C ALA A 120 0.21 6.63 -6.30
N MET A 121 -0.52 7.64 -5.84
CA MET A 121 -1.35 8.49 -6.70
C MET A 121 -0.52 9.49 -7.48
N GLU A 122 0.60 9.92 -6.91
CA GLU A 122 1.49 10.91 -7.51
C GLU A 122 2.93 10.59 -7.12
N PRO A 123 3.91 11.14 -7.83
CA PRO A 123 5.31 10.85 -7.50
C PRO A 123 5.69 11.48 -6.16
N GLN A 124 6.41 10.71 -5.33
CA GLN A 124 6.95 11.21 -4.07
C GLN A 124 8.27 11.93 -4.27
N ARG A 125 8.94 11.70 -5.40
CA ARG A 125 10.17 12.40 -5.77
C ARG A 125 10.06 12.90 -7.20
N ARG A 126 10.34 14.19 -7.37
CA ARG A 126 10.33 14.80 -8.69
C ARG A 126 11.75 15.09 -9.16
N PRO A 127 11.97 15.22 -10.47
CA PRO A 127 13.29 15.55 -11.01
C PRO A 127 13.83 16.85 -10.40
N GLN A 128 15.13 16.86 -10.21
CA GLN A 128 15.83 18.03 -9.69
C GLN A 128 16.34 18.91 -10.81
#